data_1328631fbe9c68dd2be73f79f88a63f3
#
_entry.id   1328631fbe9c68dd2be73f79f88a63f3
#
_cell.length_a   1.000
_cell.length_b   1.000
_cell.length_c   1.000
_cell.angle_alpha   90.00
_cell.angle_beta   90.00
_cell.angle_gamma   90.00
#
_symmetry.space_group_name_H-M   'P 1'
#
loop_
_entity.id
_entity.type
_entity.pdbx_description
1 polymer ?
#
loop_
_entity_poly.entity_id
_entity_poly.type
_entity_poly.pdbx_seq_one_letter_code
_entity_poly.pdbx_strand_id
1 'polypeptide(L)'
;MRKYEVAALLPDLTVSFKQHVAPATPLFEECATAFARGTLIQTVRGAVAVEDLLPGDYIQTASGTEPITWIGSTTYLPGQDPQTTSLSKLTRVTADACGPGRPPMDILLGPAARRVVRHDRLKTLIGQDRVLAPVADYADGDRFVEVTPAGTVQLYHLMVPRHTVLSIGGVEFETYHPGKTASQMLGQNMRALFLSLFPNLGGLDDFGQVSLTRTTREAIDSLLDT
;
A
#
# COMPACT_ATOMS: atom_id res chain seq x y z
N MET A 1 -6.35 -14.21 13.46
CA MET A 1 -6.96 -12.89 13.74
C MET A 1 -5.88 -11.88 14.03
N ARG A 2 -6.07 -10.64 13.59
CA ARG A 2 -5.11 -9.53 13.72
C ARG A 2 -5.84 -8.26 14.17
N LYS A 3 -5.16 -7.41 14.93
CA LYS A 3 -5.64 -6.07 15.31
C LYS A 3 -5.30 -5.08 14.20
N TYR A 4 -6.30 -4.33 13.77
CA TYR A 4 -6.17 -3.23 12.83
C TYR A 4 -6.61 -1.93 13.51
N GLU A 5 -5.87 -0.87 13.29
CA GLU A 5 -6.24 0.47 13.71
C GLU A 5 -6.54 1.28 12.46
N VAL A 6 -7.63 2.02 12.48
CA VAL A 6 -8.06 2.81 11.34
C VAL A 6 -8.38 4.23 11.77
N ALA A 7 -7.97 5.18 10.97
CA ALA A 7 -8.37 6.57 11.06
C ALA A 7 -9.03 6.98 9.74
N ALA A 8 -10.16 7.65 9.78
CA ALA A 8 -10.92 8.01 8.58
C ALA A 8 -11.49 9.41 8.68
N LEU A 9 -11.44 10.17 7.59
CA LEU A 9 -12.13 11.44 7.42
C LEU A 9 -13.60 11.17 7.07
N LEU A 10 -14.50 11.52 7.96
CA LEU A 10 -15.93 11.34 7.72
C LEU A 10 -16.50 12.46 6.83
N PRO A 11 -17.71 12.30 6.26
CA PRO A 11 -18.34 13.30 5.40
C PRO A 11 -18.57 14.66 6.09
N ASP A 12 -18.69 14.69 7.42
CA ASP A 12 -18.82 15.90 8.22
C ASP A 12 -17.46 16.56 8.57
N LEU A 13 -16.38 16.07 7.94
CA LEU A 13 -14.99 16.47 8.14
C LEU A 13 -14.41 16.17 9.53
N THR A 14 -15.10 15.40 10.36
CA THR A 14 -14.52 14.87 11.60
C THR A 14 -13.65 13.65 11.32
N VAL A 15 -12.67 13.40 12.19
CA VAL A 15 -11.81 12.23 12.09
C VAL A 15 -12.28 11.15 13.06
N SER A 16 -12.58 9.98 12.53
CA SER A 16 -12.97 8.79 13.31
C SER A 16 -11.74 7.91 13.52
N PHE A 17 -11.48 7.49 14.75
CA PHE A 17 -10.46 6.51 15.11
C PHE A 17 -11.14 5.25 15.64
N LYS A 18 -10.81 4.10 15.05
CA LYS A 18 -11.39 2.80 15.46
C LYS A 18 -10.32 1.70 15.50
N GLN A 19 -10.57 0.70 16.34
CA GLN A 19 -9.79 -0.52 16.39
C GLN A 19 -10.70 -1.70 16.07
N HIS A 20 -10.20 -2.61 15.24
CA HIS A 20 -10.90 -3.81 14.81
C HIS A 20 -10.04 -5.04 14.99
N VAL A 21 -10.67 -6.16 15.29
CA VAL A 21 -10.06 -7.48 15.22
C VAL A 21 -10.69 -8.21 14.03
N ALA A 22 -9.89 -8.51 13.02
CA ALA A 22 -10.36 -9.11 11.79
C ALA A 22 -9.41 -10.25 11.35
N PRO A 23 -9.77 -11.08 10.35
CA PRO A 23 -8.91 -12.14 9.86
C PRO A 23 -7.53 -11.61 9.41
N ALA A 24 -6.47 -12.40 9.68
CA ALA A 24 -5.13 -12.18 9.14
C ALA A 24 -5.02 -12.81 7.74
N THR A 25 -5.87 -12.37 6.82
CA THR A 25 -5.85 -12.81 5.41
C THR A 25 -5.35 -11.68 4.51
N PRO A 26 -4.82 -11.98 3.31
CA PRO A 26 -4.26 -10.98 2.42
C PRO A 26 -5.18 -9.77 2.21
N LEU A 27 -6.48 -10.01 1.99
CA LEU A 27 -7.45 -8.93 1.77
C LEU A 27 -7.53 -7.93 2.93
N PHE A 28 -7.51 -8.43 4.18
CA PHE A 28 -7.54 -7.57 5.37
C PHE A 28 -6.16 -6.99 5.68
N GLU A 29 -5.09 -7.77 5.48
CA GLU A 29 -3.73 -7.30 5.77
C GLU A 29 -3.27 -6.23 4.78
N GLU A 30 -3.64 -6.34 3.50
CA GLU A 30 -3.26 -5.36 2.47
C GLU A 30 -3.71 -3.92 2.82
N CYS A 31 -4.80 -3.73 3.55
CA CYS A 31 -5.24 -2.39 3.91
C CYS A 31 -4.32 -1.66 4.91
N ALA A 32 -3.38 -2.37 5.55
CA ALA A 32 -2.59 -1.81 6.65
C ALA A 32 -1.09 -2.12 6.57
N THR A 33 -0.59 -2.70 5.46
CA THR A 33 0.76 -3.28 5.44
C THR A 33 1.62 -2.82 4.27
N ALA A 34 1.56 -1.53 3.87
CA ALA A 34 2.40 -1.01 2.80
C ALA A 34 3.68 -0.35 3.32
N PHE A 35 3.58 0.63 4.20
CA PHE A 35 4.69 1.51 4.59
C PHE A 35 5.05 1.30 6.06
N ALA A 36 6.31 1.07 6.37
CA ALA A 36 6.76 0.97 7.75
C ALA A 36 6.80 2.34 8.43
N ARG A 37 6.66 2.34 9.75
CA ARG A 37 6.91 3.51 10.60
C ARG A 37 8.22 4.20 10.21
N GLY A 38 8.23 5.53 10.19
CA GLY A 38 9.36 6.36 9.77
C GLY A 38 9.43 6.63 8.27
N THR A 39 8.55 6.01 7.45
CA THR A 39 8.47 6.32 6.01
C THR A 39 8.01 7.77 5.82
N LEU A 40 8.79 8.57 5.08
CA LEU A 40 8.51 9.99 4.85
C LEU A 40 7.59 10.17 3.63
N ILE A 41 6.42 10.74 3.86
CA ILE A 41 5.42 11.07 2.85
C ILE A 41 5.47 12.57 2.58
N GLN A 42 5.51 12.96 1.30
CA GLN A 42 5.50 14.37 0.90
C GLN A 42 4.11 14.99 1.09
N THR A 43 4.03 16.00 1.93
CA THR A 43 2.81 16.78 2.17
C THR A 43 2.98 18.21 1.63
N VAL A 44 1.91 18.99 1.65
CA VAL A 44 1.97 20.43 1.36
C VAL A 44 2.84 21.22 2.35
N ARG A 45 3.14 20.64 3.51
CA ARG A 45 3.98 21.23 4.56
C ARG A 45 5.41 20.69 4.58
N GLY A 46 5.78 19.85 3.59
CA GLY A 46 7.04 19.12 3.54
C GLY A 46 6.89 17.64 3.86
N ALA A 47 8.01 16.95 4.05
CA ALA A 47 8.02 15.52 4.37
C ALA A 47 7.56 15.28 5.82
N VAL A 48 6.60 14.37 6.01
CA VAL A 48 6.05 13.98 7.32
C VAL A 48 6.13 12.45 7.43
N ALA A 49 6.50 11.94 8.61
CA ALA A 49 6.52 10.51 8.86
C ALA A 49 5.09 9.94 8.80
N VAL A 50 4.94 8.75 8.22
CA VAL A 50 3.62 8.15 7.97
C VAL A 50 2.79 7.98 9.24
N GLU A 51 3.42 7.74 10.39
CA GLU A 51 2.78 7.63 11.70
C GLU A 51 2.24 8.95 12.25
N ASP A 52 2.71 10.08 11.75
CA ASP A 52 2.31 11.42 12.20
C ASP A 52 1.25 12.05 11.28
N LEU A 53 0.84 11.32 10.22
CA LEU A 53 -0.21 11.76 9.30
C LEU A 53 -1.60 11.52 9.90
N LEU A 54 -2.51 12.41 9.58
CA LEU A 54 -3.92 12.30 9.94
C LEU A 54 -4.81 12.38 8.68
N PRO A 55 -5.99 11.74 8.69
CA PRO A 55 -7.01 12.02 7.69
C PRO A 55 -7.33 13.52 7.62
N GLY A 56 -7.34 14.07 6.41
CA GLY A 56 -7.43 15.51 6.16
C GLY A 56 -6.08 16.17 5.86
N ASP A 57 -4.94 15.56 6.17
CA ASP A 57 -3.65 16.04 5.69
C ASP A 57 -3.53 15.91 4.18
N TYR A 58 -2.98 16.92 3.51
CA TYR A 58 -2.82 16.94 2.06
C TYR A 58 -1.44 16.41 1.67
N ILE A 59 -1.43 15.35 0.85
CA ILE A 59 -0.21 14.71 0.35
C ILE A 59 -0.04 14.94 -1.16
N GLN A 60 1.22 14.88 -1.61
CA GLN A 60 1.57 14.97 -3.02
C GLN A 60 1.37 13.60 -3.69
N THR A 61 0.56 13.56 -4.74
CA THR A 61 0.31 12.34 -5.54
C THR A 61 0.55 12.61 -7.02
N ALA A 62 0.57 11.57 -7.84
CA ALA A 62 0.65 11.73 -9.30
C ALA A 62 -0.57 12.43 -9.90
N SER A 63 -1.70 12.44 -9.19
CA SER A 63 -2.95 13.14 -9.58
C SER A 63 -3.01 14.59 -9.09
N GLY A 64 -1.96 15.06 -8.41
CA GLY A 64 -1.92 16.36 -7.75
C GLY A 64 -1.93 16.23 -6.23
N THR A 65 -2.26 17.32 -5.55
CA THR A 65 -2.38 17.34 -4.10
C THR A 65 -3.75 16.82 -3.68
N GLU A 66 -3.78 15.76 -2.86
CA GLU A 66 -5.02 15.09 -2.44
C GLU A 66 -5.06 14.97 -0.91
N PRO A 67 -6.22 15.11 -0.27
CA PRO A 67 -6.36 14.84 1.16
C PRO A 67 -6.30 13.34 1.44
N ILE A 68 -5.67 12.95 2.53
CA ILE A 68 -5.81 11.59 3.06
C ILE A 68 -7.24 11.43 3.56
N THR A 69 -7.96 10.43 3.05
CA THR A 69 -9.33 10.11 3.48
C THR A 69 -9.37 8.99 4.49
N TRP A 70 -8.33 8.13 4.49
CA TRP A 70 -8.27 7.00 5.39
C TRP A 70 -6.84 6.51 5.58
N ILE A 71 -6.53 6.04 6.79
CA ILE A 71 -5.26 5.42 7.16
C ILE A 71 -5.59 4.11 7.87
N GLY A 72 -5.05 2.99 7.37
CA GLY A 72 -5.02 1.73 8.08
C GLY A 72 -3.66 1.43 8.64
N SER A 73 -3.60 0.83 9.82
CA SER A 73 -2.35 0.37 10.40
C SER A 73 -2.49 -0.95 11.13
N THR A 74 -1.37 -1.68 11.20
CA THR A 74 -1.23 -2.91 11.97
C THR A 74 0.22 -3.14 12.33
N THR A 75 0.48 -4.07 13.25
CA THR A 75 1.82 -4.37 13.72
C THR A 75 2.32 -5.70 13.15
N TYR A 76 3.49 -5.68 12.51
CA TYR A 76 4.28 -6.88 12.27
C TYR A 76 4.77 -7.41 13.61
N LEU A 77 4.63 -8.71 13.83
CA LEU A 77 5.13 -9.43 14.98
C LEU A 77 6.16 -10.48 14.51
N PRO A 78 7.35 -10.54 15.11
CA PRO A 78 8.35 -11.55 14.74
C PRO A 78 7.85 -12.97 15.03
N GLY A 79 8.34 -13.94 14.25
CA GLY A 79 8.04 -15.37 14.45
C GLY A 79 6.65 -15.80 13.98
N GLN A 80 5.96 -15.00 13.18
CA GLN A 80 4.70 -15.40 12.57
C GLN A 80 4.93 -16.46 11.47
N ASP A 81 4.07 -17.49 11.45
CA ASP A 81 4.10 -18.51 10.41
C ASP A 81 3.62 -17.94 9.06
N PRO A 82 4.46 -18.02 8.00
CA PRO A 82 4.10 -17.56 6.66
C PRO A 82 2.84 -18.23 6.08
N GLN A 83 2.46 -19.39 6.58
CA GLN A 83 1.25 -20.08 6.14
C GLN A 83 -0.04 -19.47 6.72
N THR A 84 0.06 -18.69 7.79
CA THR A 84 -1.08 -18.12 8.51
C THR A 84 -1.28 -16.64 8.28
N THR A 85 -0.29 -15.95 7.70
CA THR A 85 -0.33 -14.50 7.44
C THR A 85 0.55 -14.11 6.26
N SER A 86 0.13 -13.14 5.47
CA SER A 86 0.98 -12.51 4.45
C SER A 86 2.05 -11.61 5.09
N LEU A 87 1.83 -11.15 6.33
CA LEU A 87 2.75 -10.29 7.07
C LEU A 87 3.79 -11.10 7.87
N SER A 88 4.51 -11.97 7.21
CA SER A 88 5.60 -12.76 7.79
C SER A 88 6.99 -12.18 7.51
N LYS A 89 7.11 -11.38 6.47
CA LYS A 89 8.34 -10.76 5.99
C LYS A 89 8.08 -9.35 5.52
N LEU A 90 9.13 -8.52 5.51
CA LEU A 90 9.12 -7.17 4.94
C LEU A 90 10.16 -7.09 3.83
N THR A 91 10.10 -6.05 3.01
CA THR A 91 11.09 -5.80 1.96
C THR A 91 11.80 -4.48 2.25
N ARG A 92 13.11 -4.53 2.37
CA ARG A 92 13.95 -3.35 2.42
C ARG A 92 14.38 -2.98 1.00
N VAL A 93 14.01 -1.79 0.56
CA VAL A 93 14.50 -1.18 -0.67
C VAL A 93 15.72 -0.35 -0.28
N THR A 94 16.90 -0.73 -0.75
CA THR A 94 18.15 -0.04 -0.39
C THR A 94 18.25 1.33 -1.07
N ALA A 95 19.09 2.20 -0.53
CA ALA A 95 19.44 3.45 -1.19
C ALA A 95 19.88 3.17 -2.63
N ASP A 96 19.54 4.06 -3.56
CA ASP A 96 19.85 3.96 -4.99
C ASP A 96 19.29 2.71 -5.73
N ALA A 97 18.49 1.89 -5.09
CA ALA A 97 17.94 0.65 -5.68
C ALA A 97 17.21 0.86 -7.03
N CYS A 98 16.61 2.04 -7.21
CA CYS A 98 15.84 2.41 -8.40
C CYS A 98 16.54 3.48 -9.26
N GLY A 99 17.86 3.65 -9.09
CA GLY A 99 18.69 4.63 -9.75
C GLY A 99 19.24 5.68 -8.77
N PRO A 100 20.21 6.50 -9.18
CA PRO A 100 20.89 7.44 -8.30
C PRO A 100 19.92 8.34 -7.53
N GLY A 101 20.04 8.38 -6.19
CA GLY A 101 19.18 9.12 -5.28
C GLY A 101 17.74 8.60 -5.17
N ARG A 102 17.44 7.38 -5.65
CA ARG A 102 16.09 6.81 -5.62
C ARG A 102 16.05 5.39 -5.06
N PRO A 103 15.63 5.21 -3.81
CA PRO A 103 15.47 6.25 -2.78
C PRO A 103 16.83 6.76 -2.26
N PRO A 104 16.90 7.95 -1.61
CA PRO A 104 18.14 8.49 -1.06
C PRO A 104 18.60 7.77 0.21
N MET A 105 17.73 6.99 0.83
CA MET A 105 17.98 6.14 2.00
C MET A 105 17.11 4.89 1.94
N ASP A 106 17.48 3.86 2.68
CA ASP A 106 16.71 2.62 2.74
C ASP A 106 15.26 2.88 3.16
N ILE A 107 14.33 2.20 2.50
CA ILE A 107 12.88 2.22 2.83
C ILE A 107 12.47 0.81 3.22
N LEU A 108 11.76 0.66 4.34
CA LEU A 108 11.19 -0.61 4.75
C LEU A 108 9.71 -0.66 4.38
N LEU A 109 9.32 -1.69 3.65
CA LEU A 109 7.99 -1.86 3.09
C LEU A 109 7.38 -3.20 3.50
N GLY A 110 6.08 -3.21 3.69
CA GLY A 110 5.31 -4.42 3.94
C GLY A 110 4.81 -5.09 2.65
N PRO A 111 4.15 -6.24 2.78
CA PRO A 111 3.73 -7.07 1.64
C PRO A 111 2.68 -6.39 0.73
N ALA A 112 1.92 -5.42 1.22
CA ALA A 112 0.95 -4.69 0.41
C ALA A 112 1.57 -3.60 -0.48
N ALA A 113 2.85 -3.25 -0.29
CA ALA A 113 3.50 -2.22 -1.09
C ALA A 113 3.61 -2.65 -2.55
N ARG A 114 3.02 -1.88 -3.46
CA ARG A 114 3.18 -2.02 -4.91
C ARG A 114 3.86 -0.78 -5.47
N ARG A 115 4.91 -1.01 -6.27
CA ARG A 115 5.65 0.05 -6.96
C ARG A 115 5.16 0.21 -8.39
N VAL A 116 5.34 1.40 -8.93
CA VAL A 116 5.17 1.63 -10.37
C VAL A 116 6.38 1.06 -11.12
N VAL A 117 6.08 0.27 -12.15
CA VAL A 117 7.06 -0.21 -13.13
C VAL A 117 6.73 0.44 -14.47
N ARG A 118 7.73 1.03 -15.11
CA ARG A 118 7.62 1.72 -16.40
C ARG A 118 8.42 0.97 -17.47
N HIS A 119 7.79 0.78 -18.61
CA HIS A 119 8.48 0.26 -19.80
C HIS A 119 7.71 0.65 -21.06
N ASP A 120 8.41 1.17 -22.08
CA ASP A 120 7.79 1.69 -23.30
C ASP A 120 6.96 0.64 -24.05
N ARG A 121 7.40 -0.62 -24.06
CA ARG A 121 6.67 -1.73 -24.69
C ARG A 121 5.31 -2.00 -24.04
N LEU A 122 5.13 -1.71 -22.76
CA LEU A 122 3.83 -1.88 -22.09
C LEU A 122 2.73 -1.06 -22.76
N LYS A 123 3.08 0.14 -23.26
CA LYS A 123 2.12 0.98 -23.98
C LYS A 123 1.54 0.29 -25.22
N THR A 124 2.38 -0.42 -25.97
CA THR A 124 1.96 -1.17 -27.14
C THR A 124 1.18 -2.44 -26.78
N LEU A 125 1.59 -3.14 -25.70
CA LEU A 125 1.04 -4.43 -25.32
C LEU A 125 -0.30 -4.33 -24.56
N ILE A 126 -0.42 -3.36 -23.65
CA ILE A 126 -1.56 -3.22 -22.75
C ILE A 126 -2.19 -1.81 -22.71
N GLY A 127 -1.75 -0.92 -23.59
CA GLY A 127 -2.28 0.46 -23.68
C GLY A 127 -1.83 1.41 -22.56
N GLN A 128 -0.95 0.98 -21.65
CA GLN A 128 -0.41 1.77 -20.53
C GLN A 128 1.11 1.62 -20.52
N ASP A 129 1.83 2.74 -20.31
CA ASP A 129 3.30 2.76 -20.21
C ASP A 129 3.82 2.35 -18.82
N ARG A 130 2.93 2.12 -17.88
CA ARG A 130 3.22 1.82 -16.48
C ARG A 130 2.18 0.90 -15.86
N VAL A 131 2.63 0.07 -14.93
CA VAL A 131 1.83 -0.89 -14.17
C VAL A 131 2.25 -0.89 -12.70
N LEU A 132 1.44 -1.50 -11.84
CA LEU A 132 1.74 -1.71 -10.43
C LEU A 132 2.16 -3.16 -10.20
N ALA A 133 3.30 -3.36 -9.55
CA ALA A 133 3.77 -4.69 -9.17
C ALA A 133 4.18 -4.73 -7.69
N PRO A 134 3.95 -5.86 -6.98
CA PRO A 134 4.39 -6.02 -5.61
C PRO A 134 5.90 -5.78 -5.48
N VAL A 135 6.30 -5.02 -4.46
CA VAL A 135 7.74 -4.78 -4.23
C VAL A 135 8.47 -6.06 -3.89
N ALA A 136 7.81 -6.97 -3.18
CA ALA A 136 8.36 -8.27 -2.80
C ALA A 136 8.77 -9.14 -4.01
N ASP A 137 8.11 -8.99 -5.17
CA ASP A 137 8.46 -9.72 -6.40
C ASP A 137 9.87 -9.37 -6.92
N TYR A 138 10.42 -8.24 -6.47
CA TYR A 138 11.75 -7.76 -6.90
C TYR A 138 12.87 -8.15 -5.95
N ALA A 139 12.59 -8.96 -4.92
CA ALA A 139 13.62 -9.42 -4.00
C ALA A 139 14.78 -10.11 -4.74
N ASP A 140 15.95 -9.49 -4.68
CA ASP A 140 17.18 -9.92 -5.35
C ASP A 140 18.36 -10.12 -4.37
N GLY A 141 18.13 -9.81 -3.09
CA GLY A 141 19.12 -9.91 -2.03
C GLY A 141 20.13 -8.75 -1.97
N ASP A 142 20.06 -7.79 -2.90
CA ASP A 142 20.96 -6.65 -3.02
C ASP A 142 20.20 -5.31 -2.94
N ARG A 143 19.38 -5.00 -3.94
CA ARG A 143 18.59 -3.76 -4.02
C ARG A 143 17.26 -3.88 -3.30
N PHE A 144 16.64 -5.04 -3.40
CA PHE A 144 15.39 -5.38 -2.75
C PHE A 144 15.67 -6.59 -1.86
N VAL A 145 15.76 -6.35 -0.56
CA VAL A 145 16.19 -7.37 0.39
C VAL A 145 15.01 -7.80 1.24
N GLU A 146 14.68 -9.09 1.19
CA GLU A 146 13.70 -9.67 2.11
C GLU A 146 14.28 -9.66 3.52
N VAL A 147 13.53 -9.13 4.48
CA VAL A 147 13.95 -9.02 5.88
C VAL A 147 12.90 -9.56 6.83
N THR A 148 13.34 -10.19 7.88
CA THR A 148 12.53 -10.66 9.00
C THR A 148 12.97 -9.91 10.25
N PRO A 149 12.36 -8.75 10.59
CA PRO A 149 12.75 -7.97 11.74
C PRO A 149 12.66 -8.78 13.03
N ALA A 150 13.66 -8.63 13.91
CA ALA A 150 13.67 -9.28 15.22
C ALA A 150 12.68 -8.63 16.20
N GLY A 151 12.29 -7.38 15.97
CA GLY A 151 11.33 -6.63 16.76
C GLY A 151 10.03 -6.36 16.02
N THR A 152 9.07 -5.77 16.73
CA THR A 152 7.80 -5.33 16.15
C THR A 152 8.00 -4.14 15.21
N VAL A 153 7.26 -4.10 14.11
CA VAL A 153 7.25 -2.98 13.17
C VAL A 153 5.80 -2.55 12.92
N GLN A 154 5.50 -1.28 13.17
CA GLN A 154 4.20 -0.71 12.81
C GLN A 154 4.19 -0.42 11.32
N LEU A 155 3.11 -0.83 10.65
CA LEU A 155 2.90 -0.64 9.22
C LEU A 155 1.62 0.14 8.97
N TYR A 156 1.58 0.81 7.83
CA TYR A 156 0.51 1.72 7.43
C TYR A 156 0.15 1.54 5.97
N HIS A 157 -1.08 1.91 5.61
CA HIS A 157 -1.47 2.15 4.23
C HIS A 157 -2.38 3.38 4.18
N LEU A 158 -2.29 4.16 3.11
CA LEU A 158 -2.96 5.45 2.95
C LEU A 158 -3.96 5.37 1.79
N MET A 159 -5.16 5.91 2.00
CA MET A 159 -6.15 6.10 0.94
C MET A 159 -6.44 7.59 0.74
N VAL A 160 -6.60 7.98 -0.50
CA VAL A 160 -7.05 9.31 -0.94
C VAL A 160 -8.34 9.17 -1.75
N PRO A 161 -9.06 10.25 -2.10
CA PRO A 161 -10.38 10.15 -2.74
C PRO A 161 -10.40 9.35 -4.04
N ARG A 162 -9.29 9.40 -4.81
CA ARG A 162 -9.14 8.66 -6.06
C ARG A 162 -7.85 7.86 -6.02
N HIS A 163 -7.95 6.57 -6.33
CA HIS A 163 -6.78 5.69 -6.41
C HIS A 163 -5.68 6.28 -7.30
N THR A 164 -4.48 6.39 -6.79
CA THR A 164 -3.33 7.00 -7.45
C THR A 164 -2.02 6.44 -6.90
N VAL A 165 -0.91 7.08 -7.21
CA VAL A 165 0.40 6.76 -6.64
C VAL A 165 1.00 7.99 -5.97
N LEU A 166 1.81 7.76 -4.95
CA LEU A 166 2.58 8.77 -4.23
C LEU A 166 4.08 8.47 -4.35
N SER A 167 4.92 9.49 -4.23
CA SER A 167 6.37 9.34 -4.32
C SER A 167 7.00 9.29 -2.93
N ILE A 168 7.80 8.25 -2.68
CA ILE A 168 8.63 8.12 -1.48
C ILE A 168 10.07 8.00 -1.94
N GLY A 169 10.89 8.99 -1.61
CA GLY A 169 12.29 9.01 -2.03
C GLY A 169 12.49 8.93 -3.55
N GLY A 170 11.56 9.46 -4.35
CA GLY A 170 11.63 9.41 -5.82
C GLY A 170 11.19 8.08 -6.43
N VAL A 171 10.69 7.14 -5.64
CA VAL A 171 10.06 5.90 -6.09
C VAL A 171 8.55 6.01 -5.92
N GLU A 172 7.77 5.63 -6.94
CA GLU A 172 6.31 5.73 -6.92
C GLU A 172 5.68 4.45 -6.36
N PHE A 173 4.76 4.62 -5.38
CA PHE A 173 4.03 3.55 -4.72
C PHE A 173 2.52 3.80 -4.76
N GLU A 174 1.76 2.71 -4.78
CA GLU A 174 0.31 2.71 -4.81
C GLU A 174 -0.31 3.29 -3.52
N THR A 175 -1.36 4.10 -3.63
CA THR A 175 -2.29 4.36 -2.53
C THR A 175 -3.26 3.19 -2.37
N TYR A 176 -3.84 3.01 -1.20
CA TYR A 176 -4.70 1.84 -0.95
C TYR A 176 -5.93 1.80 -1.87
N HIS A 177 -6.20 0.60 -2.37
CA HIS A 177 -7.44 0.19 -3.02
C HIS A 177 -7.60 -1.34 -2.88
N PRO A 178 -8.79 -1.89 -2.59
CA PRO A 178 -8.97 -3.32 -2.38
C PRO A 178 -8.86 -4.17 -3.67
N GLY A 179 -8.86 -3.52 -4.84
CA GLY A 179 -8.86 -4.21 -6.14
C GLY A 179 -10.27 -4.61 -6.61
N LYS A 180 -10.37 -4.97 -7.88
CA LYS A 180 -11.65 -5.33 -8.51
C LYS A 180 -12.24 -6.65 -8.00
N THR A 181 -11.40 -7.54 -7.49
CA THR A 181 -11.80 -8.89 -7.05
C THR A 181 -12.32 -8.92 -5.61
N ALA A 182 -12.13 -7.87 -4.83
CA ALA A 182 -12.57 -7.83 -3.42
C ALA A 182 -14.08 -8.09 -3.27
N SER A 183 -14.90 -7.53 -4.16
CA SER A 183 -16.35 -7.72 -4.15
C SER A 183 -16.78 -9.15 -4.47
N GLN A 184 -15.97 -9.90 -5.22
CA GLN A 184 -16.26 -11.27 -5.64
C GLN A 184 -15.80 -12.32 -4.60
N MET A 185 -14.80 -11.98 -3.78
CA MET A 185 -14.20 -12.92 -2.82
C MET A 185 -14.87 -12.94 -1.45
N LEU A 186 -15.76 -11.99 -1.15
CA LEU A 186 -16.35 -11.82 0.17
C LEU A 186 -17.81 -12.29 0.21
N GLY A 187 -18.10 -13.28 1.05
CA GLY A 187 -19.48 -13.52 1.51
C GLY A 187 -20.02 -12.34 2.34
N GLN A 188 -21.34 -12.23 2.50
CA GLN A 188 -22.00 -11.07 3.13
C GLN A 188 -21.40 -10.65 4.48
N ASN A 189 -21.15 -11.60 5.38
CA ASN A 189 -20.60 -11.31 6.72
C ASN A 189 -19.17 -10.77 6.65
N MET A 190 -18.34 -11.35 5.78
CA MET A 190 -16.96 -10.88 5.59
C MET A 190 -16.91 -9.53 4.91
N ARG A 191 -17.85 -9.25 3.98
CA ARG A 191 -18.00 -7.95 3.35
C ARG A 191 -18.36 -6.86 4.37
N ALA A 192 -19.31 -7.14 5.26
CA ALA A 192 -19.70 -6.20 6.33
C ALA A 192 -18.51 -5.94 7.28
N LEU A 193 -17.78 -7.00 7.68
CA LEU A 193 -16.60 -6.87 8.51
C LEU A 193 -15.50 -6.07 7.80
N PHE A 194 -15.25 -6.33 6.52
CA PHE A 194 -14.26 -5.58 5.74
C PHE A 194 -14.63 -4.10 5.64
N LEU A 195 -15.89 -3.78 5.29
CA LEU A 195 -16.37 -2.40 5.20
C LEU A 195 -16.35 -1.68 6.55
N SER A 196 -16.46 -2.39 7.67
CA SER A 196 -16.34 -1.77 8.99
C SER A 196 -14.98 -1.12 9.25
N LEU A 197 -13.93 -1.51 8.51
CA LEU A 197 -12.62 -0.86 8.52
C LEU A 197 -12.62 0.51 7.80
N PHE A 198 -13.64 0.81 7.01
CA PHE A 198 -13.73 2.02 6.17
C PHE A 198 -15.00 2.82 6.51
N PRO A 199 -15.05 3.46 7.70
CA PRO A 199 -16.26 4.15 8.16
C PRO A 199 -16.62 5.39 7.33
N ASN A 200 -15.74 5.84 6.46
CA ASN A 200 -15.93 6.92 5.50
C ASN A 200 -16.56 6.47 4.17
N LEU A 201 -16.80 5.17 3.97
CA LEU A 201 -17.38 4.60 2.76
C LEU A 201 -18.72 3.91 3.06
N GLY A 202 -19.68 4.04 2.15
CA GLY A 202 -20.98 3.37 2.25
C GLY A 202 -20.98 1.97 1.62
N GLY A 203 -20.03 1.67 0.71
CA GLY A 203 -19.96 0.40 0.00
C GLY A 203 -18.63 0.18 -0.72
N LEU A 204 -18.48 -1.00 -1.34
CA LEU A 204 -17.26 -1.34 -2.09
C LEU A 204 -17.09 -0.49 -3.36
N ASP A 205 -18.18 0.01 -3.94
CA ASP A 205 -18.15 0.83 -5.14
C ASP A 205 -17.56 2.22 -4.87
N ASP A 206 -17.58 2.67 -3.60
CA ASP A 206 -17.04 3.97 -3.19
C ASP A 206 -15.51 4.04 -3.21
N PHE A 207 -14.82 2.88 -3.30
CA PHE A 207 -13.37 2.88 -3.56
C PHE A 207 -13.03 3.41 -4.96
N GLY A 208 -13.99 3.43 -5.87
CA GLY A 208 -13.80 3.90 -7.24
C GLY A 208 -13.04 2.90 -8.11
N GLN A 209 -12.30 3.41 -9.09
CA GLN A 209 -11.58 2.59 -10.06
C GLN A 209 -10.07 2.55 -9.73
N VAL A 210 -9.47 1.39 -9.98
CA VAL A 210 -8.01 1.24 -9.97
C VAL A 210 -7.41 2.03 -11.14
N SER A 211 -6.51 2.96 -10.85
CA SER A 211 -5.93 3.89 -11.84
C SER A 211 -4.90 3.24 -12.77
N LEU A 212 -4.19 2.21 -12.28
CA LEU A 212 -3.15 1.49 -13.01
C LEU A 212 -3.39 -0.02 -12.93
N THR A 213 -3.06 -0.73 -14.00
CA THR A 213 -3.11 -2.20 -14.00
C THR A 213 -2.17 -2.78 -12.96
N ARG A 214 -2.68 -3.66 -12.10
CA ARG A 214 -1.88 -4.48 -11.18
C ARG A 214 -1.45 -5.75 -11.87
N THR A 215 -0.19 -6.12 -11.71
CA THR A 215 0.41 -7.33 -12.28
C THR A 215 1.55 -7.83 -11.40
N THR A 216 2.20 -8.93 -11.77
CA THR A 216 3.39 -9.45 -11.10
C THR A 216 4.64 -9.15 -11.93
N ARG A 217 5.83 -9.22 -11.32
CA ARG A 217 7.10 -9.13 -12.05
C ARG A 217 7.18 -10.21 -13.14
N GLU A 218 6.84 -11.44 -12.80
CA GLU A 218 6.87 -12.58 -13.76
C GLU A 218 6.01 -12.29 -15.00
N ALA A 219 4.80 -11.74 -14.82
CA ALA A 219 3.94 -11.39 -15.94
C ALA A 219 4.52 -10.22 -16.77
N ILE A 220 5.19 -9.25 -16.15
CA ILE A 220 5.88 -8.18 -16.87
C ILE A 220 7.03 -8.76 -17.70
N ASP A 221 7.89 -9.57 -17.08
CA ASP A 221 9.05 -10.17 -17.74
C ASP A 221 8.60 -11.04 -18.94
N SER A 222 7.56 -11.86 -18.74
CA SER A 222 6.96 -12.66 -19.80
C SER A 222 6.40 -11.83 -20.98
N LEU A 223 5.81 -10.67 -20.70
CA LEU A 223 5.32 -9.75 -21.72
C LEU A 223 6.47 -9.04 -22.48
N LEU A 224 7.60 -8.82 -21.82
CA LEU A 224 8.73 -8.11 -22.40
C LEU A 224 9.67 -9.01 -23.19
N ASP A 225 9.68 -10.32 -22.91
CA ASP A 225 10.49 -11.33 -23.61
C ASP A 225 9.86 -11.77 -24.94
N THR A 226 8.60 -11.39 -25.21
CA THR A 226 7.86 -11.68 -26.45
C THR A 226 8.08 -10.57 -27.48
#